data_11e33344879eef6a42d77cba69e3e944
#
_entry.id   11e33344879eef6a42d77cba69e3e944
#
_cell.length_a   1.000
_cell.length_b   1.000
_cell.length_c   1.000
_cell.angle_alpha   90.00
_cell.angle_beta   90.00
_cell.angle_gamma   90.00
#
_symmetry.space_group_name_H-M   'P 1'
#
loop_
_entity.id
_entity.type
_entity.pdbx_description
1 polymer ?
#
loop_
_entity_poly.entity_id
_entity_poly.type
_entity_poly.pdbx_seq_one_letter_code
_entity_poly.pdbx_strand_id
1 'polypeptide(L)'
;NISRTEAIAHPARKLAINNDLLRRLIRGLEKDGNETSDSPLKIYANDKESYFQVKYITITHEAQDTDIDSIEEDDIPDSHMIMLKNVTEFKERDSAKTTFISTISHELKTPIAAIKMSLQLLEDTRIGKLNSEQIELADDIKLNSDRLLTITSELLNMTQVESGKLQLKPRITRPIELIDYAIKANRVQADKFNISIEVEYPDDNCIAKLFVDSEKIAWVLTNLLSNAIRYSHDNTRVIIGARQKDHTHVQLYVSD
;
A
#
# COMPACT_ATOMS: atom_id res chain seq x y z
N ASN A 1 -38.68 3.39 -1.58
CA ASN A 1 -38.76 2.17 -0.77
C ASN A 1 -39.68 1.19 -1.48
N ILE A 2 -39.17 0.03 -1.85
CA ILE A 2 -39.93 -1.07 -2.43
C ILE A 2 -40.23 -2.05 -1.29
N SER A 3 -41.48 -2.43 -1.11
CA SER A 3 -41.85 -3.41 -0.09
C SER A 3 -41.41 -4.81 -0.51
N ARG A 4 -41.23 -5.72 0.48
CA ARG A 4 -40.86 -7.11 0.20
C ARG A 4 -41.87 -7.80 -0.72
N THR A 5 -43.13 -7.51 -0.54
CA THR A 5 -44.25 -8.07 -1.35
C THR A 5 -44.21 -7.57 -2.79
N GLU A 6 -43.82 -6.31 -3.03
CA GLU A 6 -43.67 -5.75 -4.37
C GLU A 6 -42.41 -6.27 -5.09
N ALA A 7 -41.41 -6.71 -4.35
CA ALA A 7 -40.18 -7.24 -4.92
C ALA A 7 -40.29 -8.70 -5.38
N ILE A 8 -41.17 -9.49 -4.75
CA ILE A 8 -41.37 -10.90 -5.06
C ILE A 8 -42.03 -11.05 -6.44
N ALA A 9 -41.51 -11.95 -7.27
CA ALA A 9 -42.00 -12.27 -8.60
C ALA A 9 -41.93 -11.13 -9.65
N HIS A 10 -41.15 -10.07 -9.38
CA HIS A 10 -40.87 -9.04 -10.38
C HIS A 10 -39.43 -9.15 -10.91
N PRO A 11 -39.22 -8.93 -12.21
CA PRO A 11 -37.86 -8.92 -12.76
C PRO A 11 -36.99 -7.87 -12.06
N ALA A 12 -35.82 -8.29 -11.55
CA ALA A 12 -34.89 -7.44 -10.80
C ALA A 12 -34.52 -6.15 -11.57
N ARG A 13 -34.38 -6.24 -12.90
CA ARG A 13 -34.12 -5.07 -13.76
C ARG A 13 -35.25 -4.02 -13.71
N LYS A 14 -36.52 -4.43 -13.59
CA LYS A 14 -37.65 -3.49 -13.45
C LYS A 14 -37.62 -2.76 -12.11
N LEU A 15 -37.28 -3.48 -11.04
CA LEU A 15 -37.12 -2.90 -9.70
C LEU A 15 -35.95 -1.90 -9.62
N ALA A 16 -34.94 -2.11 -10.44
CA ALA A 16 -33.75 -1.27 -10.50
C ALA A 16 -33.95 0.07 -11.24
N ILE A 17 -35.04 0.26 -11.99
CA ILE A 17 -35.30 1.48 -12.78
C ILE A 17 -35.23 2.73 -11.88
N ASN A 18 -35.86 2.68 -10.71
CA ASN A 18 -35.97 3.79 -9.77
C ASN A 18 -35.07 3.65 -8.55
N ASN A 19 -34.11 2.74 -8.59
CA ASN A 19 -33.21 2.48 -7.46
C ASN A 19 -31.75 2.29 -7.91
N ASP A 20 -30.95 3.32 -7.73
CA ASP A 20 -29.54 3.33 -8.16
C ASP A 20 -28.70 2.26 -7.46
N LEU A 21 -29.01 1.94 -6.20
CA LEU A 21 -28.34 0.88 -5.45
C LEU A 21 -28.59 -0.48 -6.11
N LEU A 22 -29.86 -0.83 -6.37
CA LEU A 22 -30.23 -2.09 -7.04
C LEU A 22 -29.60 -2.16 -8.43
N ARG A 23 -29.62 -1.06 -9.19
CA ARG A 23 -29.00 -1.00 -10.52
C ARG A 23 -27.50 -1.30 -10.46
N ARG A 24 -26.81 -0.75 -9.46
CA ARG A 24 -25.37 -0.99 -9.26
C ARG A 24 -25.10 -2.44 -8.87
N LEU A 25 -25.90 -3.02 -7.99
CA LEU A 25 -25.78 -4.41 -7.56
C LEU A 25 -26.03 -5.40 -8.71
N ILE A 26 -27.06 -5.16 -9.53
CA ILE A 26 -27.37 -6.03 -10.69
C ILE A 26 -26.26 -5.95 -11.75
N ARG A 27 -25.70 -4.75 -12.01
CA ARG A 27 -24.55 -4.63 -12.93
C ARG A 27 -23.30 -5.37 -12.44
N GLY A 28 -23.08 -5.41 -11.13
CA GLY A 28 -21.98 -6.20 -10.55
C GLY A 28 -22.15 -7.68 -10.80
N LEU A 29 -23.38 -8.18 -10.69
CA LEU A 29 -23.73 -9.57 -10.94
C LEU A 29 -23.50 -10.00 -12.40
N GLU A 30 -23.71 -9.09 -13.36
CA GLU A 30 -23.47 -9.34 -14.79
C GLU A 30 -21.97 -9.37 -15.16
N LYS A 31 -21.11 -8.77 -14.34
CA LYS A 31 -19.65 -8.67 -14.61
C LYS A 31 -18.81 -9.74 -13.92
N ASP A 32 -19.15 -10.08 -12.68
CA ASP A 32 -18.20 -10.72 -11.76
C ASP A 32 -18.75 -12.03 -11.15
N GLY A 33 -19.47 -12.82 -11.88
CA GLY A 33 -20.15 -14.10 -11.55
C GLY A 33 -19.92 -14.81 -10.21
N ASN A 34 -18.78 -14.65 -9.53
CA ASN A 34 -18.46 -15.26 -8.21
C ASN A 34 -17.40 -14.47 -7.41
N GLU A 35 -17.30 -13.14 -7.60
CA GLU A 35 -16.29 -12.35 -6.94
C GLU A 35 -16.83 -11.46 -5.82
N THR A 36 -15.99 -11.25 -4.82
CA THR A 36 -16.23 -10.26 -3.77
C THR A 36 -15.74 -8.90 -4.29
N SER A 37 -16.58 -7.89 -4.23
CA SER A 37 -16.16 -6.53 -4.60
C SER A 37 -15.01 -6.08 -3.69
N ASP A 38 -13.86 -5.71 -4.26
CA ASP A 38 -12.67 -5.26 -3.52
C ASP A 38 -12.93 -3.99 -2.69
N SER A 39 -13.86 -3.15 -3.11
CA SER A 39 -14.21 -1.93 -2.39
C SER A 39 -15.62 -2.00 -1.79
N PRO A 40 -15.78 -1.70 -0.48
CA PRO A 40 -17.09 -1.71 0.15
C PRO A 40 -18.03 -0.66 -0.48
N LEU A 41 -19.28 -1.06 -0.62
CA LEU A 41 -20.35 -0.20 -1.07
C LEU A 41 -20.75 0.77 0.05
N LYS A 42 -20.70 2.06 -0.22
CA LYS A 42 -21.15 3.10 0.70
C LYS A 42 -22.64 3.36 0.51
N ILE A 43 -23.42 3.22 1.57
CA ILE A 43 -24.85 3.49 1.59
C ILE A 43 -25.12 4.58 2.62
N TYR A 44 -25.83 5.62 2.21
CA TYR A 44 -26.26 6.70 3.08
C TYR A 44 -27.77 6.54 3.34
N ALA A 45 -28.13 6.27 4.59
CA ALA A 45 -29.53 6.08 5.00
C ALA A 45 -29.73 6.59 6.44
N ASN A 46 -30.83 7.29 6.68
CA ASN A 46 -31.20 7.84 7.99
C ASN A 46 -30.08 8.72 8.60
N ASP A 47 -29.50 9.60 7.79
CA ASP A 47 -28.40 10.50 8.12
C ASP A 47 -27.14 9.78 8.64
N LYS A 48 -27.04 8.48 8.38
CA LYS A 48 -25.89 7.66 8.75
C LYS A 48 -25.25 7.02 7.51
N GLU A 49 -23.94 7.12 7.46
CA GLU A 49 -23.10 6.45 6.48
C GLU A 49 -22.81 5.02 6.94
N SER A 50 -23.02 4.06 6.06
CA SER A 50 -22.77 2.65 6.34
C SER A 50 -22.03 2.00 5.18
N TYR A 51 -21.12 1.10 5.48
CA TYR A 51 -20.29 0.39 4.51
C TYR A 51 -20.67 -1.08 4.44
N PHE A 52 -20.90 -1.58 3.22
CA PHE A 52 -21.28 -2.96 2.98
C PHE A 52 -20.32 -3.62 2.00
N GLN A 53 -19.82 -4.76 2.37
CA GLN A 53 -19.10 -5.64 1.44
C GLN A 53 -20.11 -6.42 0.64
N VAL A 54 -19.98 -6.40 -0.69
CA VAL A 54 -20.87 -7.09 -1.61
C VAL A 54 -20.22 -8.39 -2.04
N LYS A 55 -20.93 -9.50 -1.91
CA LYS A 55 -20.52 -10.80 -2.45
C LYS A 55 -21.59 -11.29 -3.41
N TYR A 56 -21.16 -11.66 -4.62
CA TYR A 56 -22.00 -12.28 -5.64
C TYR A 56 -21.80 -13.78 -5.59
N ILE A 57 -22.87 -14.54 -5.62
CA ILE A 57 -22.85 -16.01 -5.58
C ILE A 57 -23.79 -16.49 -6.67
N THR A 58 -23.27 -17.28 -7.60
CA THR A 58 -24.06 -17.99 -8.59
C THR A 58 -24.25 -19.42 -8.12
N ILE A 59 -25.47 -19.88 -8.04
CA ILE A 59 -25.85 -21.23 -7.69
C ILE A 59 -26.24 -21.92 -9.00
N THR A 60 -25.35 -22.77 -9.48
CA THR A 60 -25.61 -23.66 -10.63
C THR A 60 -26.32 -24.92 -10.11
N HIS A 61 -27.37 -25.34 -10.77
CA HIS A 61 -28.00 -26.61 -10.49
C HIS A 61 -27.30 -27.71 -11.29
N GLU A 62 -26.46 -28.51 -10.62
CA GLU A 62 -26.01 -29.79 -11.21
C GLU A 62 -27.19 -30.76 -11.14
N ALA A 63 -27.64 -31.26 -12.29
CA ALA A 63 -28.61 -32.35 -12.36
C ALA A 63 -28.00 -33.59 -11.68
N GLN A 64 -28.54 -33.98 -10.52
CA GLN A 64 -28.23 -35.30 -9.98
C GLN A 64 -28.88 -36.36 -10.91
N ASP A 65 -28.09 -37.34 -11.36
CA ASP A 65 -28.53 -38.55 -12.06
C ASP A 65 -29.73 -39.19 -11.34
N THR A 66 -30.92 -38.77 -11.65
CA THR A 66 -32.11 -39.53 -11.36
C THR A 66 -32.79 -39.82 -12.69
N ASP A 67 -32.82 -41.13 -13.02
CA ASP A 67 -33.55 -41.70 -14.15
C ASP A 67 -35.01 -41.21 -14.23
N ILE A 68 -35.22 -40.07 -14.83
CA ILE A 68 -36.53 -39.63 -15.29
C ILE A 68 -36.34 -39.05 -16.69
N ASP A 69 -36.58 -39.93 -17.69
CA ASP A 69 -36.78 -39.52 -19.07
C ASP A 69 -37.81 -38.38 -19.16
N SER A 70 -37.40 -37.23 -19.68
CA SER A 70 -38.25 -36.14 -20.17
C SER A 70 -38.26 -34.77 -19.46
N ILE A 71 -37.12 -34.25 -19.05
CA ILE A 71 -36.99 -32.79 -18.91
C ILE A 71 -35.72 -32.42 -19.67
N GLU A 72 -35.83 -31.57 -20.70
CA GLU A 72 -34.72 -31.03 -21.44
C GLU A 72 -33.81 -30.27 -20.45
N GLU A 73 -32.55 -30.64 -20.35
CA GLU A 73 -31.53 -30.17 -19.39
C GLU A 73 -31.25 -28.63 -19.44
N ASP A 74 -31.83 -27.92 -20.40
CA ASP A 74 -31.55 -26.54 -20.72
C ASP A 74 -32.44 -25.49 -20.03
N ASP A 75 -33.36 -25.86 -19.14
CA ASP A 75 -34.43 -24.94 -18.71
C ASP A 75 -34.42 -24.51 -17.21
N ILE A 76 -33.42 -24.93 -16.40
CA ILE A 76 -33.32 -24.43 -15.03
C ILE A 76 -32.34 -23.26 -14.99
N PRO A 77 -32.81 -21.99 -14.93
CA PRO A 77 -31.93 -20.85 -14.94
C PRO A 77 -31.07 -20.81 -13.66
N ASP A 78 -29.80 -20.49 -13.82
CA ASP A 78 -28.90 -20.24 -12.70
C ASP A 78 -29.51 -19.24 -11.71
N SER A 79 -29.42 -19.59 -10.44
CA SER A 79 -29.89 -18.71 -9.36
C SER A 79 -28.73 -17.83 -8.89
N HIS A 80 -29.01 -16.54 -8.75
CA HIS A 80 -28.01 -15.57 -8.30
C HIS A 80 -28.38 -15.00 -6.93
N MET A 81 -27.39 -14.94 -6.04
CA MET A 81 -27.53 -14.36 -4.71
C MET A 81 -26.57 -13.18 -4.56
N ILE A 82 -27.08 -12.08 -4.03
CA ILE A 82 -26.26 -10.93 -3.64
C ILE A 82 -26.28 -10.83 -2.12
N MET A 83 -25.11 -11.01 -1.49
CA MET A 83 -24.95 -10.89 -0.04
C MET A 83 -24.34 -9.52 0.29
N LEU A 84 -24.96 -8.78 1.20
CA LEU A 84 -24.47 -7.52 1.74
C LEU A 84 -24.06 -7.73 3.20
N LYS A 85 -22.75 -7.72 3.46
CA LYS A 85 -22.20 -7.79 4.82
C LYS A 85 -21.92 -6.39 5.32
N ASN A 86 -22.54 -5.98 6.42
CA ASN A 86 -22.22 -4.69 7.05
C ASN A 86 -20.80 -4.73 7.64
N VAL A 87 -19.93 -3.85 7.16
CA VAL A 87 -18.53 -3.71 7.61
C VAL A 87 -18.26 -2.31 8.15
N THR A 88 -19.28 -1.56 8.52
CA THR A 88 -19.16 -0.17 8.99
C THR A 88 -18.25 -0.05 10.19
N GLU A 89 -18.50 -0.85 11.23
CA GLU A 89 -17.69 -0.82 12.46
C GLU A 89 -16.21 -1.13 12.17
N PHE A 90 -15.95 -2.11 11.31
CA PHE A 90 -14.59 -2.44 10.91
C PHE A 90 -13.92 -1.26 10.19
N LYS A 91 -14.64 -0.62 9.25
CA LYS A 91 -14.13 0.53 8.49
C LYS A 91 -13.93 1.78 9.36
N GLU A 92 -14.82 2.02 10.31
CA GLU A 92 -14.68 3.13 11.28
C GLU A 92 -13.46 2.92 12.17
N ARG A 93 -13.26 1.72 12.71
CA ARG A 93 -12.08 1.38 13.52
C ARG A 93 -10.77 1.51 12.74
N ASP A 94 -10.75 1.00 11.51
CA ASP A 94 -9.57 1.07 10.64
C ASP A 94 -9.24 2.53 10.29
N SER A 95 -10.25 3.34 9.98
CA SER A 95 -10.08 4.76 9.71
C SER A 95 -9.62 5.53 10.95
N ALA A 96 -10.18 5.22 12.13
CA ALA A 96 -9.76 5.83 13.39
C ALA A 96 -8.30 5.47 13.73
N LYS A 97 -7.90 4.18 13.57
CA LYS A 97 -6.50 3.73 13.73
C LYS A 97 -5.55 4.52 12.84
N THR A 98 -5.90 4.64 11.55
CA THR A 98 -5.07 5.36 10.58
C THR A 98 -4.93 6.84 10.92
N THR A 99 -6.04 7.49 11.29
CA THR A 99 -6.05 8.91 11.69
C THR A 99 -5.22 9.12 12.96
N PHE A 100 -5.37 8.26 13.95
CA PHE A 100 -4.61 8.31 15.21
C PHE A 100 -3.10 8.22 14.96
N ILE A 101 -2.65 7.24 14.17
CA ILE A 101 -1.23 7.06 13.85
C ILE A 101 -0.70 8.25 13.04
N SER A 102 -1.47 8.78 12.10
CA SER A 102 -1.10 9.97 11.34
C SER A 102 -0.92 11.18 12.25
N THR A 103 -1.84 11.41 13.18
CA THR A 103 -1.76 12.51 14.14
C THR A 103 -0.55 12.36 15.04
N ILE A 104 -0.33 11.19 15.65
CA ILE A 104 0.84 10.93 16.50
C ILE A 104 2.14 11.16 15.72
N SER A 105 2.23 10.68 14.48
CA SER A 105 3.43 10.86 13.66
C SER A 105 3.74 12.35 13.42
N HIS A 106 2.73 13.17 13.20
CA HIS A 106 2.88 14.62 13.07
C HIS A 106 3.29 15.28 14.39
N GLU A 107 2.63 14.91 15.48
CA GLU A 107 2.90 15.46 16.82
C GLU A 107 4.30 15.05 17.37
N LEU A 108 4.85 13.92 16.91
CA LEU A 108 6.22 13.50 17.25
C LEU A 108 7.28 14.18 16.37
N LYS A 109 6.99 14.43 15.09
CA LYS A 109 7.97 15.09 14.20
C LYS A 109 8.39 16.47 14.68
N THR A 110 7.46 17.26 15.19
CA THR A 110 7.71 18.63 15.64
C THR A 110 8.71 18.71 16.81
N PRO A 111 8.52 17.99 17.95
CA PRO A 111 9.48 18.02 19.05
C PRO A 111 10.83 17.40 18.67
N ILE A 112 10.86 16.36 17.83
CA ILE A 112 12.12 15.78 17.37
C ILE A 112 12.89 16.76 16.49
N ALA A 113 12.22 17.49 15.60
CA ALA A 113 12.84 18.54 14.81
C ALA A 113 13.40 19.66 15.69
N ALA A 114 12.70 20.03 16.77
CA ALA A 114 13.20 21.02 17.75
C ALA A 114 14.46 20.48 18.48
N ILE A 115 14.49 19.22 18.88
CA ILE A 115 15.66 18.59 19.48
C ILE A 115 16.86 18.66 18.51
N LYS A 116 16.66 18.27 17.24
CA LYS A 116 17.71 18.34 16.22
C LYS A 116 18.23 19.78 16.01
N MET A 117 17.34 20.75 15.97
CA MET A 117 17.72 22.15 15.85
C MET A 117 18.53 22.63 17.06
N SER A 118 18.15 22.21 18.27
CA SER A 118 18.89 22.53 19.50
C SER A 118 20.29 21.92 19.49
N LEU A 119 20.43 20.69 19.00
CA LEU A 119 21.73 20.04 18.83
C LEU A 119 22.60 20.78 17.82
N GLN A 120 22.06 21.16 16.67
CA GLN A 120 22.79 21.96 15.68
C GLN A 120 23.29 23.29 16.25
N LEU A 121 22.51 23.93 17.12
CA LEU A 121 22.93 25.13 17.81
C LEU A 121 24.05 24.83 18.82
N LEU A 122 23.96 23.74 19.58
CA LEU A 122 25.01 23.33 20.51
C LEU A 122 26.35 22.99 19.82
N GLU A 123 26.29 22.41 18.62
CA GLU A 123 27.46 22.10 17.78
C GLU A 123 28.06 23.37 17.14
N ASP A 124 27.37 24.52 17.14
CA ASP A 124 27.86 25.76 16.56
C ASP A 124 28.98 26.36 17.41
N THR A 125 30.17 26.39 16.88
CA THR A 125 31.37 26.92 17.55
C THR A 125 31.24 28.36 18.00
N ARG A 126 30.28 29.14 17.47
CA ARG A 126 29.98 30.52 17.87
C ARG A 126 29.33 30.62 19.24
N ILE A 127 28.65 29.56 19.70
CA ILE A 127 28.02 29.48 21.04
C ILE A 127 29.06 29.05 22.08
N GLY A 128 30.00 28.17 21.68
CA GLY A 128 31.04 27.64 22.55
C GLY A 128 31.62 26.35 21.99
N LYS A 129 32.75 25.94 22.54
CA LYS A 129 33.35 24.64 22.17
C LYS A 129 32.85 23.57 23.15
N LEU A 130 32.28 22.50 22.62
CA LEU A 130 31.97 21.32 23.40
C LEU A 130 33.25 20.54 23.75
N ASN A 131 33.29 19.93 24.92
CA ASN A 131 34.34 18.96 25.28
C ASN A 131 34.02 17.60 24.60
N SER A 132 34.96 16.66 24.67
CA SER A 132 34.85 15.34 24.02
C SER A 132 33.61 14.55 24.47
N GLU A 133 33.32 14.55 25.76
CA GLU A 133 32.13 13.87 26.32
C GLU A 133 30.84 14.51 25.86
N GLN A 134 30.79 15.83 25.78
CA GLN A 134 29.60 16.56 25.27
C GLN A 134 29.35 16.31 23.79
N ILE A 135 30.41 16.18 22.99
CA ILE A 135 30.29 15.81 21.56
C ILE A 135 29.71 14.40 21.44
N GLU A 136 30.21 13.44 22.19
CA GLU A 136 29.71 12.06 22.18
C GLU A 136 28.23 12.00 22.56
N LEU A 137 27.82 12.70 23.62
CA LEU A 137 26.42 12.80 24.03
C LEU A 137 25.53 13.48 22.98
N ALA A 138 26.02 14.53 22.31
CA ALA A 138 25.29 15.21 21.25
C ALA A 138 25.10 14.29 20.04
N ASP A 139 26.11 13.53 19.65
CA ASP A 139 26.04 12.55 18.57
C ASP A 139 25.04 11.44 18.90
N ASP A 140 25.02 10.93 20.13
CA ASP A 140 24.07 9.92 20.58
C ASP A 140 22.63 10.44 20.54
N ILE A 141 22.37 11.66 20.98
CA ILE A 141 21.03 12.25 20.92
C ILE A 141 20.60 12.46 19.47
N LYS A 142 21.51 12.85 18.59
CA LYS A 142 21.25 13.03 17.16
C LYS A 142 20.88 11.70 16.50
N LEU A 143 21.67 10.65 16.76
CA LEU A 143 21.40 9.30 16.25
C LEU A 143 20.03 8.78 16.68
N ASN A 144 19.70 8.92 17.97
CA ASN A 144 18.41 8.48 18.51
C ASN A 144 17.24 9.31 17.96
N SER A 145 17.41 10.62 17.76
CA SER A 145 16.43 11.51 17.14
C SER A 145 16.15 11.11 15.68
N ASP A 146 17.19 10.81 14.91
CA ASP A 146 17.07 10.34 13.53
C ASP A 146 16.35 8.98 13.46
N ARG A 147 16.68 8.09 14.39
CA ARG A 147 16.00 6.79 14.51
C ARG A 147 14.50 6.94 14.80
N LEU A 148 14.13 7.83 15.71
CA LEU A 148 12.71 8.11 16.02
C LEU A 148 11.96 8.67 14.81
N LEU A 149 12.57 9.60 14.04
CA LEU A 149 11.98 10.11 12.80
C LEU A 149 11.77 9.01 11.76
N THR A 150 12.72 8.09 11.63
CA THR A 150 12.60 6.95 10.72
C THR A 150 11.44 6.06 11.13
N ILE A 151 11.37 5.63 12.40
CA ILE A 151 10.31 4.76 12.92
C ILE A 151 8.92 5.41 12.73
N THR A 152 8.78 6.70 13.07
CA THR A 152 7.49 7.40 12.91
C THR A 152 7.07 7.50 11.44
N SER A 153 8.02 7.67 10.53
CA SER A 153 7.75 7.74 9.09
C SER A 153 7.38 6.37 8.51
N GLU A 154 8.05 5.31 8.95
CA GLU A 154 7.73 3.93 8.57
C GLU A 154 6.33 3.51 9.04
N LEU A 155 5.99 3.82 10.29
CA LEU A 155 4.68 3.53 10.86
C LEU A 155 3.56 4.24 10.09
N LEU A 156 3.77 5.51 9.72
CA LEU A 156 2.81 6.27 8.91
C LEU A 156 2.65 5.67 7.50
N ASN A 157 3.75 5.33 6.84
CA ASN A 157 3.71 4.72 5.52
C ASN A 157 2.98 3.36 5.56
N MET A 158 3.29 2.51 6.54
CA MET A 158 2.63 1.21 6.72
C MET A 158 1.11 1.36 6.88
N THR A 159 0.66 2.28 7.73
CA THR A 159 -0.78 2.51 7.93
C THR A 159 -1.48 3.08 6.71
N GLN A 160 -0.81 3.90 5.90
CA GLN A 160 -1.36 4.38 4.62
C GLN A 160 -1.52 3.25 3.61
N VAL A 161 -0.58 2.30 3.57
CA VAL A 161 -0.66 1.11 2.72
C VAL A 161 -1.80 0.19 3.18
N GLU A 162 -1.84 -0.16 4.49
CA GLU A 162 -2.88 -1.03 5.06
C GLU A 162 -4.31 -0.49 4.82
N SER A 163 -4.49 0.81 4.97
CA SER A 163 -5.80 1.45 4.80
C SER A 163 -6.18 1.72 3.33
N GLY A 164 -5.30 1.41 2.37
CA GLY A 164 -5.51 1.73 0.96
C GLY A 164 -5.58 3.23 0.66
N LYS A 165 -5.16 4.08 1.60
CA LYS A 165 -5.18 5.54 1.46
C LYS A 165 -3.88 6.12 0.88
N LEU A 166 -2.94 5.26 0.47
CA LEU A 166 -1.70 5.68 -0.14
C LEU A 166 -1.99 6.41 -1.46
N GLN A 167 -1.79 7.71 -1.48
CA GLN A 167 -1.89 8.50 -2.70
C GLN A 167 -0.53 8.52 -3.39
N LEU A 168 -0.46 7.90 -4.56
CA LEU A 168 0.74 7.92 -5.38
C LEU A 168 0.75 9.19 -6.25
N LYS A 169 1.94 9.77 -6.42
CA LYS A 169 2.22 10.93 -7.29
C LYS A 169 3.18 10.50 -8.39
N PRO A 170 2.70 9.75 -9.40
CA PRO A 170 3.57 9.20 -10.43
C PRO A 170 4.14 10.32 -11.32
N ARG A 171 5.42 10.19 -11.65
CA ARG A 171 6.15 11.04 -12.57
C ARG A 171 7.11 10.22 -13.43
N ILE A 172 7.47 10.76 -14.58
CA ILE A 172 8.47 10.11 -15.44
C ILE A 172 9.84 10.20 -14.74
N THR A 173 10.41 9.04 -14.43
CA THR A 173 11.66 8.90 -13.65
C THR A 173 12.58 7.89 -14.33
N ARG A 174 13.87 8.15 -14.35
CA ARG A 174 14.86 7.17 -14.83
C ARG A 174 15.24 6.21 -13.71
N PRO A 175 15.30 4.88 -13.96
CA PRO A 175 15.67 3.90 -12.95
C PRO A 175 16.99 4.20 -12.24
N ILE A 176 17.97 4.72 -12.98
CA ILE A 176 19.29 5.06 -12.42
C ILE A 176 19.21 6.13 -11.33
N GLU A 177 18.30 7.10 -11.44
CA GLU A 177 18.14 8.15 -10.42
C GLU A 177 17.65 7.57 -9.09
N LEU A 178 16.81 6.54 -9.15
CA LEU A 178 16.29 5.82 -7.99
C LEU A 178 17.38 4.98 -7.32
N ILE A 179 18.19 4.29 -8.13
CA ILE A 179 19.34 3.50 -7.69
C ILE A 179 20.38 4.40 -7.03
N ASP A 180 20.78 5.49 -7.67
CA ASP A 180 21.74 6.45 -7.12
C ASP A 180 21.31 7.03 -5.78
N TYR A 181 19.99 7.32 -5.65
CA TYR A 181 19.45 7.79 -4.39
C TYR A 181 19.59 6.74 -3.28
N ALA A 182 19.20 5.50 -3.56
CA ALA A 182 19.29 4.40 -2.59
C ALA A 182 20.74 4.14 -2.15
N ILE A 183 21.70 4.17 -3.09
CA ILE A 183 23.13 4.01 -2.80
C ILE A 183 23.63 5.12 -1.89
N LYS A 184 23.35 6.39 -2.23
CA LYS A 184 23.77 7.54 -1.41
C LYS A 184 23.22 7.47 0.01
N ALA A 185 21.96 7.04 0.16
CA ALA A 185 21.34 6.90 1.47
C ALA A 185 21.97 5.80 2.35
N ASN A 186 22.53 4.75 1.74
CA ASN A 186 23.07 3.60 2.46
C ASN A 186 24.62 3.54 2.51
N ARG A 187 25.30 4.49 1.87
CA ARG A 187 26.77 4.45 1.70
C ARG A 187 27.52 4.36 3.03
N VAL A 188 27.16 5.22 3.99
CA VAL A 188 27.81 5.24 5.30
C VAL A 188 27.67 3.91 6.05
N GLN A 189 26.50 3.27 5.90
CA GLN A 189 26.23 1.97 6.51
C GLN A 189 27.03 0.86 5.83
N ALA A 190 27.11 0.86 4.50
CA ALA A 190 27.89 -0.10 3.74
C ALA A 190 29.40 0.01 4.07
N ASP A 191 29.93 1.24 4.12
CA ASP A 191 31.32 1.50 4.48
C ASP A 191 31.66 1.01 5.90
N LYS A 192 30.73 1.14 6.86
CA LYS A 192 30.89 0.67 8.25
C LYS A 192 31.09 -0.85 8.34
N PHE A 193 30.44 -1.62 7.48
CA PHE A 193 30.54 -3.09 7.44
C PHE A 193 31.47 -3.60 6.34
N ASN A 194 32.23 -2.72 5.68
CA ASN A 194 33.11 -3.03 4.55
C ASN A 194 32.37 -3.78 3.41
N ILE A 195 31.13 -3.40 3.14
CA ILE A 195 30.31 -4.00 2.08
C ILE A 195 30.43 -3.13 0.82
N SER A 196 30.85 -3.75 -0.28
CA SER A 196 30.88 -3.08 -1.59
C SER A 196 29.48 -3.11 -2.24
N ILE A 197 29.00 -1.94 -2.67
CA ILE A 197 27.76 -1.85 -3.44
C ILE A 197 28.13 -1.83 -4.93
N GLU A 198 27.74 -2.87 -5.64
CA GLU A 198 27.93 -2.99 -7.09
C GLU A 198 26.61 -2.63 -7.81
N VAL A 199 26.73 -1.87 -8.91
CA VAL A 199 25.57 -1.46 -9.71
C VAL A 199 25.56 -2.28 -10.99
N GLU A 200 24.50 -3.03 -11.21
CA GLU A 200 24.23 -3.69 -12.48
C GLU A 200 23.21 -2.92 -13.30
N TYR A 201 23.69 -2.36 -14.39
CA TYR A 201 22.87 -1.59 -15.31
C TYR A 201 23.24 -1.97 -16.75
N PRO A 202 22.31 -2.19 -17.67
CA PRO A 202 22.63 -2.52 -19.06
C PRO A 202 23.46 -1.44 -19.73
N ASP A 203 24.48 -1.84 -20.48
CA ASP A 203 25.47 -0.97 -21.13
C ASP A 203 24.84 0.04 -22.09
N ASP A 204 23.71 -0.27 -22.67
CA ASP A 204 23.07 0.52 -23.72
C ASP A 204 22.20 1.67 -23.22
N ASN A 205 22.10 1.92 -21.92
CA ASN A 205 21.13 2.88 -21.36
C ASN A 205 19.68 2.65 -21.85
N CYS A 206 19.39 1.46 -22.35
CA CYS A 206 18.14 1.09 -23.03
C CYS A 206 16.98 0.74 -22.10
N ILE A 207 17.06 1.09 -20.81
CA ILE A 207 15.94 0.86 -19.90
C ILE A 207 14.90 1.97 -20.06
N ALA A 208 13.65 1.57 -20.23
CA ALA A 208 12.53 2.48 -20.35
C ALA A 208 12.43 3.39 -19.10
N LYS A 209 12.02 4.63 -19.31
CA LYS A 209 11.64 5.53 -18.23
C LYS A 209 10.40 4.97 -17.55
N LEU A 210 10.35 5.07 -16.22
CA LEU A 210 9.24 4.60 -15.39
C LEU A 210 8.25 5.74 -15.14
N PHE A 211 6.96 5.43 -15.17
CA PHE A 211 5.92 6.33 -14.68
C PHE A 211 5.52 5.89 -13.27
N VAL A 212 6.24 6.38 -12.28
CA VAL A 212 6.15 5.94 -10.88
C VAL A 212 6.25 7.10 -9.90
N ASP A 213 5.78 6.89 -8.69
CA ASP A 213 6.09 7.77 -7.56
C ASP A 213 7.55 7.54 -7.14
N SER A 214 8.42 8.44 -7.58
CA SER A 214 9.87 8.30 -7.38
C SER A 214 10.27 8.31 -5.91
N GLU A 215 9.56 9.03 -5.03
CA GLU A 215 9.84 9.05 -3.59
C GLU A 215 9.51 7.70 -2.95
N LYS A 216 8.38 7.10 -3.33
CA LYS A 216 7.97 5.79 -2.81
C LYS A 216 8.86 4.66 -3.33
N ILE A 217 9.22 4.67 -4.62
CA ILE A 217 10.13 3.66 -5.17
C ILE A 217 11.55 3.82 -4.61
N ALA A 218 12.05 5.05 -4.48
CA ALA A 218 13.35 5.29 -3.84
C ALA A 218 13.37 4.79 -2.39
N TRP A 219 12.27 5.00 -1.64
CA TRP A 219 12.12 4.47 -0.29
C TRP A 219 12.14 2.93 -0.26
N VAL A 220 11.43 2.26 -1.18
CA VAL A 220 11.47 0.79 -1.31
C VAL A 220 12.89 0.29 -1.58
N LEU A 221 13.59 0.89 -2.55
CA LEU A 221 14.96 0.50 -2.87
C LEU A 221 15.93 0.75 -1.71
N THR A 222 15.78 1.87 -1.00
CA THR A 222 16.58 2.19 0.18
C THR A 222 16.40 1.14 1.27
N ASN A 223 15.16 0.70 1.53
CA ASN A 223 14.86 -0.35 2.51
C ASN A 223 15.41 -1.71 2.09
N LEU A 224 15.27 -2.09 0.81
CA LEU A 224 15.83 -3.35 0.31
C LEU A 224 17.36 -3.36 0.43
N LEU A 225 18.01 -2.28 0.02
CA LEU A 225 19.46 -2.15 0.09
C LEU A 225 19.95 -2.12 1.55
N SER A 226 19.28 -1.40 2.44
CA SER A 226 19.59 -1.38 3.87
C SER A 226 19.47 -2.76 4.51
N ASN A 227 18.44 -3.54 4.14
CA ASN A 227 18.26 -4.90 4.61
C ASN A 227 19.37 -5.82 4.09
N ALA A 228 19.68 -5.76 2.80
CA ALA A 228 20.79 -6.51 2.22
C ALA A 228 22.11 -6.22 2.93
N ILE A 229 22.45 -4.94 3.15
CA ILE A 229 23.68 -4.55 3.89
C ILE A 229 23.66 -5.07 5.34
N ARG A 230 22.51 -5.05 6.01
CA ARG A 230 22.39 -5.47 7.42
C ARG A 230 22.54 -6.97 7.61
N TYR A 231 22.06 -7.77 6.64
CA TYR A 231 22.04 -9.22 6.74
C TYR A 231 23.17 -9.90 5.98
N SER A 232 23.92 -9.17 5.17
CA SER A 232 25.16 -9.65 4.55
C SER A 232 26.29 -9.79 5.58
N HIS A 233 27.23 -10.67 5.30
CA HIS A 233 28.45 -10.79 6.07
C HIS A 233 29.40 -9.63 5.78
N ASP A 234 30.24 -9.26 6.76
CA ASP A 234 31.29 -8.25 6.57
C ASP A 234 32.21 -8.63 5.40
N ASN A 235 32.72 -7.64 4.70
CA ASN A 235 33.61 -7.77 3.54
C ASN A 235 33.00 -8.53 2.34
N THR A 236 31.67 -8.46 2.17
CA THR A 236 30.97 -9.01 1.01
C THR A 236 30.54 -7.91 0.03
N ARG A 237 29.79 -8.29 -0.98
CA ARG A 237 29.21 -7.35 -1.94
C ARG A 237 27.68 -7.49 -1.96
N VAL A 238 27.04 -6.38 -2.20
CA VAL A 238 25.60 -6.30 -2.47
C VAL A 238 25.41 -5.68 -3.84
N ILE A 239 24.57 -6.29 -4.65
CA ILE A 239 24.30 -5.86 -6.02
C ILE A 239 22.95 -5.15 -6.04
N ILE A 240 22.90 -3.94 -6.63
CA ILE A 240 21.64 -3.24 -6.92
C ILE A 240 21.57 -2.97 -8.42
N GLY A 241 20.42 -3.20 -9.03
CA GLY A 241 20.35 -3.06 -10.47
C GLY A 241 18.95 -2.85 -11.01
N ALA A 242 18.92 -2.60 -12.32
CA ALA A 242 17.70 -2.50 -13.11
C ALA A 242 17.86 -3.25 -14.43
N ARG A 243 16.83 -3.98 -14.84
CA ARG A 243 16.80 -4.65 -16.15
C ARG A 243 15.43 -4.57 -16.78
N GLN A 244 15.39 -4.48 -18.08
CA GLN A 244 14.14 -4.62 -18.83
C GLN A 244 13.68 -6.07 -18.76
N LYS A 245 12.51 -6.33 -18.20
CA LYS A 245 11.93 -7.67 -18.11
C LYS A 245 11.16 -8.03 -19.38
N ASP A 246 10.37 -7.08 -19.88
CA ASP A 246 9.59 -7.21 -21.09
C ASP A 246 9.29 -5.79 -21.66
N HIS A 247 8.47 -5.68 -22.69
CA HIS A 247 8.13 -4.39 -23.32
C HIS A 247 7.41 -3.41 -22.40
N THR A 248 6.83 -3.89 -21.29
CA THR A 248 5.98 -3.09 -20.39
C THR A 248 6.52 -3.02 -18.96
N HIS A 249 7.47 -3.88 -18.60
CA HIS A 249 7.95 -3.99 -17.23
C HIS A 249 9.47 -3.82 -17.13
N VAL A 250 9.88 -3.03 -16.16
CA VAL A 250 11.27 -2.91 -15.70
C VAL A 250 11.36 -3.53 -14.30
N GLN A 251 12.35 -4.39 -14.11
CA GLN A 251 12.65 -4.98 -12.80
C GLN A 251 13.76 -4.19 -12.14
N LEU A 252 13.50 -3.68 -10.93
CA LEU A 252 14.50 -3.18 -10.00
C LEU A 252 14.79 -4.30 -9.00
N TYR A 253 16.06 -4.53 -8.67
CA TYR A 253 16.43 -5.62 -7.76
C TYR A 253 17.62 -5.26 -6.89
N VAL A 254 17.69 -5.93 -5.75
CA VAL A 254 18.83 -5.95 -4.84
C VAL A 254 19.13 -7.42 -4.56
N SER A 255 20.41 -7.79 -4.57
CA SER A 255 20.91 -9.14 -4.27
C SER A 255 22.10 -9.05 -3.34
N ASP A 256 22.12 -9.89 -2.33
CA ASP A 256 23.15 -10.07 -1.32
C ASP A 256 23.78 -11.46 -1.39
#